data_b4679fe5d9a94739e1c90830ee9f4034
#
_entry.id   b4679fe5d9a94739e1c90830ee9f4034
#
_cell.length_a   1.000
_cell.length_b   1.000
_cell.length_c   1.000
_cell.angle_alpha   90.00
_cell.angle_beta   90.00
_cell.angle_gamma   90.00
#
_symmetry.space_group_name_H-M   'P 1'
#
loop_
_entity.id
_entity.type
_entity.pdbx_description
1 polymer ?
#
loop_
_entity_poly.entity_id
_entity_poly.type
_entity_poly.pdbx_seq_one_letter_code
_entity_poly.pdbx_strand_id
1 'polypeptide(L)'
;MLSKILPWDFIQKYPKTIDPLQLGIHSFLIDEPYLERVMLERLPKAELRFSLYTGSEISRDFIEEHFVNLSFFSQNDPILIINAENIPTGILDFLLETEIDWAAYLLVLFFTKSSKQHNEFVKNKKVQAFELELPRFWEGAKLWQFCQKARNINLDGTVSRFALENLEHNFESFFWFIDTVKMNFPDGPVDIKILESLVVKERWDFFNLIDIFHRSPKAFFEEVLKKELDYDWMRTLAAFMQTHLTKILFPEDLKNKGKLSKYDQSVLEMSEKLNRNSVKYYLGFFSELEILSKSSDILLVNRLRLETLK
;
A
#
# COMPACT_ATOMS: atom_id res chain seq x y z
N MET A 1 16.63 -18.69 -7.51
CA MET A 1 17.16 -17.36 -7.13
C MET A 1 16.00 -16.37 -7.16
N LEU A 2 15.76 -15.61 -6.09
CA LEU A 2 14.67 -14.64 -6.01
C LEU A 2 14.93 -13.48 -6.97
N SER A 3 13.99 -13.22 -7.88
CA SER A 3 14.05 -12.08 -8.80
C SER A 3 13.17 -10.96 -8.25
N LYS A 4 13.80 -9.85 -7.85
CA LYS A 4 13.08 -8.62 -7.45
C LYS A 4 12.75 -7.80 -8.69
N ILE A 5 11.48 -7.46 -8.87
CA ILE A 5 11.01 -6.80 -10.09
C ILE A 5 9.80 -5.90 -9.81
N LEU A 6 9.73 -4.74 -10.44
CA LEU A 6 8.56 -3.87 -10.36
C LEU A 6 7.38 -4.45 -11.16
N PRO A 7 6.13 -4.22 -10.73
CA PRO A 7 4.95 -4.84 -11.34
C PRO A 7 4.82 -4.60 -12.84
N TRP A 8 5.09 -3.39 -13.32
CA TRP A 8 5.03 -3.06 -14.75
C TRP A 8 6.14 -3.72 -15.56
N ASP A 9 7.34 -3.84 -14.98
CA ASP A 9 8.48 -4.50 -15.64
C ASP A 9 8.22 -6.02 -15.69
N PHE A 10 7.63 -6.59 -14.62
CA PHE A 10 7.21 -7.97 -14.59
C PHE A 10 6.22 -8.27 -15.71
N ILE A 11 5.15 -7.49 -15.82
CA ILE A 11 4.10 -7.70 -16.82
C ILE A 11 4.64 -7.49 -18.25
N GLN A 12 5.58 -6.56 -18.44
CA GLN A 12 6.22 -6.34 -19.73
C GLN A 12 7.19 -7.47 -20.11
N LYS A 13 8.03 -7.89 -19.18
CA LYS A 13 9.08 -8.87 -19.40
C LYS A 13 8.55 -10.30 -19.39
N TYR A 14 7.54 -10.55 -18.58
CA TYR A 14 6.93 -11.86 -18.38
C TYR A 14 5.43 -11.86 -18.71
N PRO A 15 5.01 -11.37 -19.89
CA PRO A 15 3.59 -11.31 -20.23
C PRO A 15 2.94 -12.69 -20.24
N LYS A 16 3.75 -13.74 -20.35
CA LYS A 16 3.38 -15.14 -20.40
C LYS A 16 3.92 -15.94 -19.20
N THR A 17 4.39 -15.31 -18.15
CA THR A 17 4.98 -16.00 -16.99
C THR A 17 3.98 -16.88 -16.28
N ILE A 18 2.71 -16.54 -16.41
CA ILE A 18 1.60 -17.34 -15.94
C ILE A 18 0.91 -17.94 -17.18
N ASP A 19 1.67 -18.16 -18.22
CA ASP A 19 1.24 -18.92 -19.38
C ASP A 19 1.18 -20.39 -18.96
N PRO A 20 0.07 -21.06 -19.22
CA PRO A 20 -0.11 -22.48 -18.95
C PRO A 20 0.94 -23.38 -19.57
N LEU A 21 1.70 -22.86 -20.53
CA LEU A 21 2.77 -23.60 -21.18
C LEU A 21 4.08 -23.61 -20.37
N GLN A 22 4.21 -22.78 -19.34
CA GLN A 22 5.37 -22.80 -18.45
C GLN A 22 5.11 -23.68 -17.23
N LEU A 23 5.30 -24.96 -17.42
CA LEU A 23 5.19 -25.95 -16.35
C LEU A 23 6.30 -25.75 -15.31
N GLY A 24 6.04 -26.12 -14.07
CA GLY A 24 6.95 -25.96 -12.96
C GLY A 24 6.33 -25.31 -11.74
N ILE A 25 7.15 -24.96 -10.77
CA ILE A 25 6.75 -24.28 -9.56
C ILE A 25 7.10 -22.79 -9.67
N HIS A 26 6.10 -21.95 -9.52
CA HIS A 26 6.23 -20.50 -9.51
C HIS A 26 5.83 -19.95 -8.14
N SER A 27 6.71 -19.19 -7.52
CA SER A 27 6.47 -18.55 -6.23
C SER A 27 6.50 -17.03 -6.39
N PHE A 28 5.47 -16.37 -5.90
CA PHE A 28 5.36 -14.92 -5.91
C PHE A 28 5.24 -14.40 -4.49
N LEU A 29 6.08 -13.45 -4.12
CA LEU A 29 5.91 -12.64 -2.92
C LEU A 29 5.25 -11.33 -3.33
N ILE A 30 4.02 -11.11 -2.86
CA ILE A 30 3.18 -9.96 -3.22
C ILE A 30 2.60 -9.39 -1.92
N ASP A 31 3.24 -8.36 -1.37
CA ASP A 31 2.80 -7.66 -0.16
C ASP A 31 1.83 -6.52 -0.49
N GLU A 32 0.93 -6.75 -1.47
CA GLU A 32 -0.05 -5.76 -1.91
C GLU A 32 -1.30 -6.47 -2.47
N PRO A 33 -2.45 -6.42 -1.75
CA PRO A 33 -3.65 -7.16 -2.14
C PRO A 33 -4.20 -6.80 -3.52
N TYR A 34 -4.12 -5.52 -3.91
CA TYR A 34 -4.59 -5.09 -5.23
C TYR A 34 -3.70 -5.64 -6.35
N LEU A 35 -2.40 -5.75 -6.11
CA LEU A 35 -1.48 -6.34 -7.08
C LEU A 35 -1.70 -7.85 -7.19
N GLU A 36 -1.92 -8.53 -6.07
CA GLU A 36 -2.31 -9.95 -6.05
C GLU A 36 -3.54 -10.18 -6.92
N ARG A 37 -4.59 -9.35 -6.73
CA ARG A 37 -5.81 -9.44 -7.54
C ARG A 37 -5.54 -9.21 -9.03
N VAL A 38 -4.71 -8.24 -9.40
CA VAL A 38 -4.32 -8.01 -10.81
C VAL A 38 -3.61 -9.23 -11.38
N MET A 39 -2.74 -9.87 -10.60
CA MET A 39 -2.05 -11.09 -11.01
C MET A 39 -3.04 -12.25 -11.21
N LEU A 40 -3.99 -12.42 -10.29
CA LEU A 40 -5.06 -13.43 -10.40
C LEU A 40 -5.97 -13.22 -11.63
N GLU A 41 -6.30 -11.96 -11.92
CA GLU A 41 -7.12 -11.61 -13.09
C GLU A 41 -6.40 -11.87 -14.42
N ARG A 42 -5.06 -11.89 -14.41
CA ARG A 42 -4.22 -12.16 -15.60
C ARG A 42 -3.92 -13.63 -15.83
N LEU A 43 -4.19 -14.50 -14.85
CA LEU A 43 -4.12 -15.92 -15.08
C LEU A 43 -5.09 -16.30 -16.21
N PRO A 44 -4.65 -17.05 -17.23
CA PRO A 44 -5.48 -17.31 -18.38
C PRO A 44 -6.76 -18.05 -18.00
N LYS A 45 -7.87 -17.32 -18.07
CA LYS A 45 -9.21 -17.86 -17.75
C LYS A 45 -9.82 -18.69 -18.88
N ALA A 46 -9.24 -18.60 -20.09
CA ALA A 46 -9.92 -19.08 -21.30
C ALA A 46 -9.66 -20.55 -21.63
N GLU A 47 -8.48 -21.09 -21.34
CA GLU A 47 -8.08 -22.44 -21.76
C GLU A 47 -7.71 -23.37 -20.63
N LEU A 48 -7.37 -22.82 -19.45
CA LEU A 48 -7.01 -23.61 -18.27
C LEU A 48 -7.81 -23.18 -17.07
N ARG A 49 -8.48 -24.13 -16.45
CA ARG A 49 -9.16 -23.93 -15.18
C ARG A 49 -8.13 -24.15 -14.07
N PHE A 50 -7.69 -23.05 -13.45
CA PHE A 50 -6.93 -23.17 -12.23
C PHE A 50 -7.81 -23.69 -11.09
N SER A 51 -7.33 -24.73 -10.42
CA SER A 51 -7.87 -25.14 -9.13
C SER A 51 -7.27 -24.22 -8.05
N LEU A 52 -8.12 -23.42 -7.38
CA LEU A 52 -7.73 -22.46 -6.37
C LEU A 52 -7.85 -23.05 -4.97
N TYR A 53 -6.75 -22.96 -4.20
CA TYR A 53 -6.67 -23.42 -2.82
C TYR A 53 -6.05 -22.34 -1.93
N THR A 54 -6.30 -22.42 -0.63
CA THR A 54 -5.58 -21.63 0.36
C THR A 54 -4.46 -22.45 1.00
N GLY A 55 -3.40 -21.79 1.49
CA GLY A 55 -2.27 -22.51 2.08
C GLY A 55 -2.65 -23.43 3.26
N SER A 56 -3.73 -23.13 3.98
CA SER A 56 -4.24 -23.94 5.10
C SER A 56 -4.91 -25.24 4.65
N GLU A 57 -5.32 -25.35 3.38
CA GLU A 57 -5.96 -26.56 2.84
C GLU A 57 -4.93 -27.58 2.35
N ILE A 58 -3.65 -27.19 2.25
CA ILE A 58 -2.61 -28.05 1.72
C ILE A 58 -2.13 -29.03 2.79
N SER A 59 -2.39 -30.28 2.54
CA SER A 59 -2.01 -31.43 3.39
C SER A 59 -1.09 -32.37 2.63
N ARG A 60 -0.58 -33.38 3.31
CA ARG A 60 0.19 -34.45 2.68
C ARG A 60 -0.66 -35.23 1.68
N ASP A 61 -1.88 -35.57 2.10
CA ASP A 61 -2.83 -36.30 1.23
C ASP A 61 -3.14 -35.50 -0.05
N PHE A 62 -3.28 -34.15 0.09
CA PHE A 62 -3.44 -33.27 -1.06
C PHE A 62 -2.28 -33.38 -2.05
N ILE A 63 -1.03 -33.38 -1.56
CA ILE A 63 0.15 -33.50 -2.43
C ILE A 63 0.18 -34.87 -3.11
N GLU A 64 -0.10 -35.92 -2.35
CA GLU A 64 -0.12 -37.29 -2.88
C GLU A 64 -1.21 -37.48 -3.94
N GLU A 65 -2.38 -36.92 -3.72
CA GLU A 65 -3.53 -37.00 -4.65
C GLU A 65 -3.29 -36.21 -5.94
N HIS A 66 -2.74 -35.02 -5.87
CA HIS A 66 -2.64 -34.11 -7.01
C HIS A 66 -1.33 -34.26 -7.80
N PHE A 67 -0.25 -34.75 -7.18
CA PHE A 67 1.07 -34.74 -7.81
C PHE A 67 1.77 -36.10 -7.84
N VAL A 68 1.34 -37.04 -7.00
CA VAL A 68 2.02 -38.36 -6.89
C VAL A 68 1.15 -39.47 -7.48
N ASN A 69 -0.11 -39.54 -7.05
CA ASN A 69 -1.04 -40.61 -7.46
C ASN A 69 -1.77 -40.23 -8.75
N LEU A 70 -1.10 -40.31 -9.87
CA LEU A 70 -1.72 -40.04 -11.18
C LEU A 70 -2.87 -40.99 -11.47
N SER A 71 -4.09 -40.49 -11.46
CA SER A 71 -5.21 -41.18 -12.11
C SER A 71 -5.01 -41.08 -13.63
N PHE A 72 -5.13 -42.20 -14.32
CA PHE A 72 -5.07 -42.26 -15.81
C PHE A 72 -6.09 -41.37 -16.51
N PHE A 73 -7.03 -40.77 -15.77
CA PHE A 73 -8.12 -39.90 -16.25
C PHE A 73 -8.06 -38.47 -15.71
N SER A 74 -7.10 -38.13 -14.84
CA SER A 74 -6.95 -36.78 -14.37
C SER A 74 -6.19 -35.92 -15.38
N GLN A 75 -6.81 -34.83 -15.84
CA GLN A 75 -6.07 -33.75 -16.45
C GLN A 75 -5.23 -33.10 -15.34
N ASN A 76 -3.97 -32.81 -15.64
CA ASN A 76 -3.09 -32.09 -14.71
C ASN A 76 -3.51 -30.60 -14.67
N ASP A 77 -4.64 -30.31 -14.01
CA ASP A 77 -5.13 -28.96 -13.92
C ASP A 77 -4.11 -28.11 -13.16
N PRO A 78 -3.81 -26.91 -13.64
CA PRO A 78 -2.94 -25.99 -12.94
C PRO A 78 -3.48 -25.65 -11.54
N ILE A 79 -2.60 -25.65 -10.55
CA ILE A 79 -2.96 -25.36 -9.17
C ILE A 79 -2.41 -24.00 -8.77
N LEU A 80 -3.29 -23.19 -8.15
CA LEU A 80 -2.95 -21.91 -7.58
C LEU A 80 -3.23 -21.92 -6.08
N ILE A 81 -2.23 -21.61 -5.28
CA ILE A 81 -2.33 -21.55 -3.83
C ILE A 81 -2.13 -20.10 -3.39
N ILE A 82 -3.14 -19.51 -2.78
CA ILE A 82 -3.07 -18.19 -2.13
C ILE A 82 -2.75 -18.35 -0.65
N ASN A 83 -2.22 -17.29 -0.02
CA ASN A 83 -1.76 -17.31 1.37
C ASN A 83 -0.84 -18.50 1.66
N ALA A 84 0.11 -18.75 0.77
CA ALA A 84 0.99 -19.91 0.84
C ALA A 84 1.89 -19.93 2.09
N GLU A 85 2.04 -18.82 2.80
CA GLU A 85 2.69 -18.75 4.11
C GLU A 85 1.98 -19.55 5.20
N ASN A 86 0.70 -19.91 4.99
CA ASN A 86 -0.09 -20.74 5.91
C ASN A 86 0.09 -22.24 5.67
N ILE A 87 0.84 -22.66 4.66
CA ILE A 87 1.20 -24.08 4.46
C ILE A 87 2.09 -24.52 5.61
N PRO A 88 1.75 -25.63 6.32
CA PRO A 88 2.60 -26.14 7.38
C PRO A 88 4.02 -26.46 6.87
N THR A 89 5.06 -26.11 7.65
CA THR A 89 6.47 -26.27 7.24
C THR A 89 6.79 -27.70 6.78
N GLY A 90 6.37 -28.71 7.52
CA GLY A 90 6.62 -30.12 7.15
C GLY A 90 5.92 -30.55 5.84
N ILE A 91 4.87 -29.84 5.42
CA ILE A 91 4.21 -30.08 4.14
C ILE A 91 4.96 -29.43 2.99
N LEU A 92 5.54 -28.24 3.19
CA LEU A 92 6.43 -27.63 2.20
C LEU A 92 7.68 -28.46 1.97
N ASP A 93 8.30 -28.96 3.04
CA ASP A 93 9.46 -29.84 2.95
C ASP A 93 9.09 -31.12 2.18
N PHE A 94 7.95 -31.73 2.51
CA PHE A 94 7.45 -32.92 1.80
C PHE A 94 7.23 -32.64 0.31
N LEU A 95 6.62 -31.50 -0.04
CA LEU A 95 6.41 -31.10 -1.45
C LEU A 95 7.73 -30.96 -2.22
N LEU A 96 8.78 -30.42 -1.59
CA LEU A 96 10.08 -30.18 -2.21
C LEU A 96 10.95 -31.43 -2.29
N GLU A 97 10.84 -32.34 -1.30
CA GLU A 97 11.61 -33.58 -1.21
C GLU A 97 11.02 -34.71 -2.07
N THR A 98 9.71 -34.68 -2.26
CA THR A 98 9.03 -35.72 -3.09
C THR A 98 9.52 -35.65 -4.55
N GLU A 99 9.77 -36.80 -5.12
CA GLU A 99 10.14 -36.92 -6.52
C GLU A 99 8.92 -36.71 -7.44
N ILE A 100 8.59 -35.45 -7.69
CA ILE A 100 7.54 -35.03 -8.60
C ILE A 100 8.17 -34.55 -9.90
N ASP A 101 7.65 -35.01 -11.02
CA ASP A 101 8.02 -34.49 -12.35
C ASP A 101 7.34 -33.14 -12.61
N TRP A 102 7.96 -32.08 -12.13
CA TRP A 102 7.46 -30.72 -12.30
C TRP A 102 7.36 -30.24 -13.75
N ALA A 103 7.94 -30.97 -14.69
CA ALA A 103 7.73 -30.69 -16.11
C ALA A 103 6.32 -31.04 -16.60
N ALA A 104 5.55 -31.80 -15.81
CA ALA A 104 4.17 -32.16 -16.09
C ALA A 104 3.11 -31.30 -15.40
N TYR A 105 3.50 -30.42 -14.44
CA TYR A 105 2.59 -29.70 -13.60
C TYR A 105 2.86 -28.18 -13.61
N LEU A 106 1.83 -27.40 -13.37
CA LEU A 106 1.94 -25.96 -13.08
C LEU A 106 1.41 -25.71 -11.67
N LEU A 107 2.31 -25.34 -10.78
CA LEU A 107 2.00 -24.92 -9.41
C LEU A 107 2.40 -23.46 -9.21
N VAL A 108 1.44 -22.63 -8.85
CA VAL A 108 1.65 -21.22 -8.55
C VAL A 108 1.32 -20.96 -7.08
N LEU A 109 2.25 -20.32 -6.36
CA LEU A 109 2.09 -19.99 -4.95
C LEU A 109 2.19 -18.47 -4.74
N PHE A 110 1.21 -17.89 -4.08
CA PHE A 110 1.22 -16.50 -3.67
C PHE A 110 1.45 -16.40 -2.17
N PHE A 111 2.52 -15.71 -1.80
CA PHE A 111 2.88 -15.36 -0.44
C PHE A 111 2.59 -13.88 -0.22
N THR A 112 1.87 -13.52 0.83
CA THR A 112 1.57 -12.13 1.18
C THR A 112 2.64 -11.49 2.05
N LYS A 113 3.50 -12.31 2.67
CA LYS A 113 4.61 -11.84 3.52
C LYS A 113 5.82 -12.75 3.42
N SER A 114 7.00 -12.17 3.60
CA SER A 114 8.22 -12.93 3.74
C SER A 114 8.19 -13.75 5.02
N SER A 115 8.37 -15.06 4.90
CA SER A 115 8.43 -16.01 6.01
C SER A 115 9.69 -16.87 5.92
N LYS A 116 10.01 -17.60 6.99
CA LYS A 116 11.11 -18.58 6.95
C LYS A 116 10.85 -19.63 5.87
N GLN A 117 9.61 -20.14 5.80
CA GLN A 117 9.18 -21.10 4.80
C GLN A 117 9.35 -20.56 3.38
N HIS A 118 8.92 -19.31 3.12
CA HIS A 118 9.11 -18.68 1.82
C HIS A 118 10.59 -18.61 1.46
N ASN A 119 11.45 -18.20 2.39
CA ASN A 119 12.89 -18.08 2.15
C ASN A 119 13.57 -19.43 1.87
N GLU A 120 13.15 -20.50 2.51
CA GLU A 120 13.64 -21.85 2.26
C GLU A 120 13.16 -22.35 0.90
N PHE A 121 11.90 -22.12 0.58
CA PHE A 121 11.28 -22.50 -0.68
C PHE A 121 11.99 -21.82 -1.88
N VAL A 122 12.26 -20.51 -1.76
CA VAL A 122 12.97 -19.72 -2.80
C VAL A 122 14.40 -20.20 -3.05
N LYS A 123 15.07 -20.83 -2.08
CA LYS A 123 16.41 -21.39 -2.25
C LYS A 123 16.42 -22.66 -3.09
N ASN A 124 15.27 -23.30 -3.28
CA ASN A 124 15.16 -24.51 -4.05
C ASN A 124 15.31 -24.22 -5.54
N LYS A 125 16.19 -24.94 -6.22
CA LYS A 125 16.48 -24.75 -7.66
C LYS A 125 15.31 -25.10 -8.58
N LYS A 126 14.35 -25.91 -8.10
CA LYS A 126 13.14 -26.28 -8.85
C LYS A 126 12.12 -25.13 -8.89
N VAL A 127 12.28 -24.09 -8.08
CA VAL A 127 11.32 -22.98 -7.92
C VAL A 127 11.77 -21.74 -8.67
N GLN A 128 10.90 -21.23 -9.52
CA GLN A 128 11.05 -19.88 -10.09
C GLN A 128 10.39 -18.88 -9.14
N ALA A 129 11.19 -18.05 -8.47
CA ALA A 129 10.71 -17.16 -7.43
C ALA A 129 10.82 -15.70 -7.82
N PHE A 130 9.74 -14.95 -7.58
CA PHE A 130 9.61 -13.52 -7.85
C PHE A 130 9.15 -12.78 -6.60
N GLU A 131 9.76 -11.63 -6.34
CA GLU A 131 9.28 -10.64 -5.38
C GLU A 131 8.83 -9.40 -6.15
N LEU A 132 7.55 -9.07 -6.08
CA LEU A 132 7.00 -7.88 -6.72
C LEU A 132 7.21 -6.70 -5.78
N GLU A 133 8.20 -5.84 -6.12
CA GLU A 133 8.55 -4.68 -5.30
C GLU A 133 7.45 -3.61 -5.36
N LEU A 134 7.15 -3.01 -4.22
CA LEU A 134 6.26 -1.85 -4.18
C LEU A 134 6.91 -0.64 -4.86
N PRO A 135 6.15 0.11 -5.66
CA PRO A 135 6.66 1.33 -6.28
C PRO A 135 7.10 2.36 -5.25
N ARG A 136 8.17 3.08 -5.55
CA ARG A 136 8.59 4.20 -4.73
C ARG A 136 7.68 5.41 -4.98
N PHE A 137 7.56 6.31 -4.01
CA PHE A 137 6.63 7.46 -4.08
C PHE A 137 6.83 8.34 -5.34
N TRP A 138 8.05 8.44 -5.88
CA TRP A 138 8.33 9.20 -7.12
C TRP A 138 7.98 8.45 -8.40
N GLU A 139 7.59 7.20 -8.33
CA GLU A 139 7.16 6.38 -9.47
C GLU A 139 5.64 6.43 -9.68
N GLY A 140 4.95 7.35 -8.99
CA GLY A 140 3.48 7.50 -9.04
C GLY A 140 2.92 7.56 -10.46
N ALA A 141 3.58 8.25 -11.39
CA ALA A 141 3.13 8.32 -12.79
C ALA A 141 3.18 6.95 -13.51
N LYS A 142 4.20 6.13 -13.22
CA LYS A 142 4.29 4.76 -13.78
C LYS A 142 3.25 3.85 -13.15
N LEU A 143 3.06 3.97 -11.83
CA LEU A 143 2.04 3.24 -11.10
C LEU A 143 0.64 3.57 -11.63
N TRP A 144 0.34 4.86 -11.86
CA TRP A 144 -0.91 5.30 -12.45
C TRP A 144 -1.15 4.66 -13.83
N GLN A 145 -0.17 4.70 -14.72
CA GLN A 145 -0.25 4.06 -16.04
C GLN A 145 -0.46 2.54 -15.94
N PHE A 146 0.22 1.90 -14.97
CA PHE A 146 0.05 0.49 -14.71
C PHE A 146 -1.39 0.17 -14.28
N CYS A 147 -1.97 0.92 -13.34
CA CYS A 147 -3.33 0.73 -12.85
C CYS A 147 -4.37 0.93 -13.97
N GLN A 148 -4.19 1.95 -14.82
CA GLN A 148 -5.05 2.15 -16.00
C GLN A 148 -5.00 0.95 -16.96
N LYS A 149 -3.80 0.46 -17.27
CA LYS A 149 -3.63 -0.72 -18.14
C LYS A 149 -4.23 -1.98 -17.51
N ALA A 150 -4.08 -2.15 -16.20
CA ALA A 150 -4.65 -3.29 -15.49
C ALA A 150 -6.18 -3.29 -15.54
N ARG A 151 -6.81 -2.12 -15.55
CA ARG A 151 -8.27 -1.95 -15.68
C ARG A 151 -8.78 -1.80 -17.11
N ASN A 152 -7.90 -1.90 -18.11
CA ASN A 152 -8.21 -1.69 -19.54
C ASN A 152 -8.94 -0.35 -19.77
N ILE A 153 -8.46 0.73 -19.16
CA ILE A 153 -8.98 2.08 -19.31
C ILE A 153 -7.86 3.02 -19.73
N ASN A 154 -8.22 4.03 -20.51
CA ASN A 154 -7.33 5.13 -20.85
C ASN A 154 -8.04 6.43 -20.50
N LEU A 155 -7.68 7.04 -19.38
CA LEU A 155 -8.21 8.30 -18.90
C LEU A 155 -7.43 9.46 -19.53
N ASP A 156 -8.14 10.54 -19.82
CA ASP A 156 -7.51 11.71 -20.43
C ASP A 156 -6.44 12.36 -19.53
N GLY A 157 -5.67 13.27 -20.11
CA GLY A 157 -4.57 13.94 -19.40
C GLY A 157 -5.04 14.81 -18.23
N THR A 158 -6.27 15.34 -18.26
CA THR A 158 -6.82 16.18 -17.19
C THR A 158 -7.17 15.33 -15.97
N VAL A 159 -7.85 14.21 -16.19
CA VAL A 159 -8.19 13.23 -15.13
C VAL A 159 -6.92 12.62 -14.54
N SER A 160 -5.94 12.29 -15.41
CA SER A 160 -4.66 11.73 -14.98
C SER A 160 -3.87 12.71 -14.12
N ARG A 161 -3.86 13.99 -14.48
CA ARG A 161 -3.22 15.05 -13.68
C ARG A 161 -3.94 15.21 -12.33
N PHE A 162 -5.27 15.27 -12.35
CA PHE A 162 -6.07 15.35 -11.13
C PHE A 162 -5.74 14.20 -10.17
N ALA A 163 -5.69 12.95 -10.67
CA ALA A 163 -5.36 11.79 -9.86
C ALA A 163 -3.96 11.90 -9.23
N LEU A 164 -2.94 12.28 -10.04
CA LEU A 164 -1.56 12.40 -9.56
C LEU A 164 -1.35 13.55 -8.56
N GLU A 165 -2.14 14.60 -8.63
CA GLU A 165 -2.05 15.76 -7.72
C GLU A 165 -2.85 15.58 -6.43
N ASN A 166 -3.92 14.78 -6.42
CA ASN A 166 -4.87 14.72 -5.32
C ASN A 166 -4.94 13.36 -4.60
N LEU A 167 -4.39 12.29 -5.17
CA LEU A 167 -4.44 10.95 -4.58
C LEU A 167 -3.10 10.50 -4.01
N GLU A 168 -3.16 9.52 -3.13
CA GLU A 168 -1.97 8.80 -2.72
C GLU A 168 -1.41 7.95 -3.86
N HIS A 169 -0.08 7.98 -4.00
CA HIS A 169 0.60 7.21 -5.03
C HIS A 169 0.77 5.74 -4.59
N ASN A 170 -0.36 5.07 -4.33
CA ASN A 170 -0.44 3.66 -4.00
C ASN A 170 -1.48 2.93 -4.87
N PHE A 171 -1.49 1.60 -4.83
CA PHE A 171 -2.40 0.79 -5.63
C PHE A 171 -3.86 1.00 -5.25
N GLU A 172 -4.15 1.06 -3.94
CA GLU A 172 -5.49 1.21 -3.41
C GLU A 172 -6.16 2.48 -3.94
N SER A 173 -5.51 3.63 -3.72
CA SER A 173 -6.05 4.94 -4.13
C SER A 173 -6.28 5.02 -5.64
N PHE A 174 -5.33 4.51 -6.43
CA PHE A 174 -5.44 4.57 -7.89
C PHE A 174 -6.49 3.60 -8.43
N PHE A 175 -6.57 2.37 -7.93
CA PHE A 175 -7.61 1.43 -8.35
C PHE A 175 -8.99 1.88 -7.91
N TRP A 176 -9.14 2.33 -6.67
CA TRP A 176 -10.39 2.89 -6.18
C TRP A 176 -10.88 4.05 -7.06
N PHE A 177 -9.98 4.98 -7.37
CA PHE A 177 -10.31 6.13 -8.22
C PHE A 177 -10.73 5.71 -9.63
N ILE A 178 -9.97 4.80 -10.27
CA ILE A 178 -10.30 4.29 -11.60
C ILE A 178 -11.65 3.59 -11.61
N ASP A 179 -11.92 2.75 -10.61
CA ASP A 179 -13.18 2.03 -10.47
C ASP A 179 -14.33 3.03 -10.21
N THR A 180 -14.12 4.08 -9.40
CA THR A 180 -15.08 5.18 -9.18
C THR A 180 -15.38 5.94 -10.47
N VAL A 181 -14.36 6.29 -11.26
CA VAL A 181 -14.55 6.93 -12.57
C VAL A 181 -15.37 6.05 -13.50
N LYS A 182 -15.05 4.76 -13.58
CA LYS A 182 -15.82 3.80 -14.42
C LYS A 182 -17.27 3.68 -14.02
N MET A 183 -17.55 3.70 -12.72
CA MET A 183 -18.93 3.59 -12.22
C MET A 183 -19.76 4.84 -12.50
N ASN A 184 -19.18 6.03 -12.38
CA ASN A 184 -19.89 7.29 -12.53
C ASN A 184 -19.91 7.81 -13.98
N PHE A 185 -18.95 7.41 -14.80
CA PHE A 185 -18.81 7.86 -16.20
C PHE A 185 -18.57 6.68 -17.15
N PRO A 186 -19.50 5.72 -17.28
CA PRO A 186 -19.27 4.49 -18.05
C PRO A 186 -19.00 4.76 -19.53
N ASP A 187 -19.69 5.73 -20.15
CA ASP A 187 -19.64 5.98 -21.59
C ASP A 187 -19.44 7.47 -21.97
N GLY A 188 -19.11 8.33 -21.00
CA GLY A 188 -19.09 9.77 -21.20
C GLY A 188 -17.79 10.47 -20.81
N PRO A 189 -17.65 11.74 -21.16
CA PRO A 189 -16.55 12.56 -20.69
C PRO A 189 -16.61 12.70 -19.17
N VAL A 190 -15.44 12.66 -18.54
CA VAL A 190 -15.31 12.76 -17.08
C VAL A 190 -15.42 14.22 -16.66
N ASP A 191 -16.42 14.56 -15.84
CA ASP A 191 -16.53 15.90 -15.23
C ASP A 191 -15.65 15.98 -13.97
N ILE A 192 -14.60 16.80 -14.06
CA ILE A 192 -13.65 17.02 -12.95
C ILE A 192 -14.34 17.58 -11.70
N LYS A 193 -15.35 18.44 -11.84
CA LYS A 193 -16.07 19.01 -10.68
C LYS A 193 -16.84 17.93 -9.92
N ILE A 194 -17.38 16.96 -10.62
CA ILE A 194 -18.02 15.81 -9.99
C ILE A 194 -16.97 14.94 -9.31
N LEU A 195 -15.82 14.69 -9.96
CA LEU A 195 -14.73 13.96 -9.35
C LEU A 195 -14.19 14.65 -8.09
N GLU A 196 -14.09 15.97 -8.08
CA GLU A 196 -13.69 16.74 -6.88
C GLU A 196 -14.63 16.53 -5.69
N SER A 197 -15.91 16.28 -5.95
CA SER A 197 -16.88 15.97 -4.90
C SER A 197 -16.86 14.51 -4.44
N LEU A 198 -16.45 13.59 -5.31
CA LEU A 198 -16.36 12.16 -5.01
C LEU A 198 -15.03 11.78 -4.35
N VAL A 199 -13.96 12.47 -4.75
CA VAL A 199 -12.65 12.28 -4.12
C VAL A 199 -12.61 13.12 -2.86
N VAL A 200 -12.89 12.49 -1.74
CA VAL A 200 -12.66 13.11 -0.44
C VAL A 200 -11.18 13.48 -0.39
N LYS A 201 -10.90 14.78 -0.33
CA LYS A 201 -9.53 15.26 -0.16
C LYS A 201 -9.07 14.94 1.27
N GLU A 202 -8.86 13.65 1.55
CA GLU A 202 -8.39 13.18 2.85
C GLU A 202 -6.90 13.45 3.08
N ARG A 203 -6.18 13.96 2.08
CA ARG A 203 -4.79 14.34 2.31
C ARG A 203 -4.72 15.68 3.04
N TRP A 204 -4.72 15.55 4.35
CA TRP A 204 -4.14 16.59 5.16
C TRP A 204 -2.63 16.56 4.93
N ASP A 205 -2.17 17.51 4.13
CA ASP A 205 -0.75 17.77 4.09
C ASP A 205 -0.35 18.42 5.42
N PHE A 206 0.07 17.58 6.37
CA PHE A 206 0.55 18.06 7.67
C PHE A 206 1.69 19.05 7.53
N PHE A 207 2.48 18.97 6.44
CA PHE A 207 3.53 19.95 6.16
C PHE A 207 2.94 21.30 5.78
N ASN A 208 1.88 21.33 5.00
CA ASN A 208 1.16 22.57 4.71
C ASN A 208 0.51 23.13 5.97
N LEU A 209 -0.04 22.30 6.83
CA LEU A 209 -0.59 22.74 8.13
C LEU A 209 0.50 23.30 9.05
N ILE A 210 1.72 22.73 9.06
CA ILE A 210 2.87 23.31 9.76
C ILE A 210 3.19 24.69 9.22
N ASP A 211 3.22 24.88 7.92
CA ASP A 211 3.52 26.18 7.31
C ASP A 211 2.46 27.24 7.66
N ILE A 212 1.19 26.84 7.74
CA ILE A 212 0.11 27.71 8.24
C ILE A 212 0.32 28.01 9.71
N PHE A 213 0.62 27.00 10.54
CA PHE A 213 0.85 27.17 11.97
C PHE A 213 2.02 28.11 12.27
N HIS A 214 3.12 27.98 11.52
CA HIS A 214 4.28 28.86 11.69
C HIS A 214 3.99 30.32 11.36
N ARG A 215 3.11 30.55 10.38
CA ARG A 215 2.68 31.92 10.00
C ARG A 215 1.66 32.51 10.98
N SER A 216 0.68 31.69 11.33
CA SER A 216 -0.41 32.11 12.24
C SER A 216 -1.06 30.89 12.89
N PRO A 217 -0.82 30.66 14.19
CA PRO A 217 -1.51 29.59 14.91
C PRO A 217 -3.05 29.74 14.83
N LYS A 218 -3.57 30.97 14.86
CA LYS A 218 -5.00 31.22 14.68
C LYS A 218 -5.52 30.69 13.36
N ALA A 219 -4.88 31.04 12.24
CA ALA A 219 -5.27 30.56 10.92
C ALA A 219 -5.20 29.04 10.81
N PHE A 220 -4.24 28.40 11.48
CA PHE A 220 -4.14 26.94 11.56
C PHE A 220 -5.40 26.35 12.24
N PHE A 221 -5.82 26.87 13.39
CA PHE A 221 -7.01 26.36 14.07
C PHE A 221 -8.30 26.64 13.30
N GLU A 222 -8.40 27.79 12.63
CA GLU A 222 -9.51 28.09 11.72
C GLU A 222 -9.58 27.10 10.57
N GLU A 223 -8.43 26.71 9.99
CA GLU A 223 -8.36 25.73 8.91
C GLU A 223 -8.74 24.32 9.39
N VAL A 224 -8.26 23.93 10.56
CA VAL A 224 -8.63 22.66 11.21
C VAL A 224 -10.13 22.57 11.46
N LEU A 225 -10.76 23.65 11.93
CA LEU A 225 -12.21 23.70 12.23
C LEU A 225 -13.12 23.71 11.00
N LYS A 226 -12.61 24.03 9.81
CA LYS A 226 -13.40 23.97 8.55
C LYS A 226 -13.67 22.53 8.10
N LYS A 227 -12.97 21.57 8.65
CA LYS A 227 -13.05 20.19 8.24
C LYS A 227 -13.95 19.39 9.17
N GLU A 228 -14.47 18.30 8.63
CA GLU A 228 -15.14 17.30 9.45
C GLU A 228 -14.09 16.64 10.36
N LEU A 229 -14.27 16.81 11.67
CA LEU A 229 -13.28 16.39 12.66
C LEU A 229 -13.50 14.91 12.98
N ASP A 230 -12.58 14.06 12.52
CA ASP A 230 -12.48 12.66 12.92
C ASP A 230 -11.47 12.51 14.08
N TYR A 231 -11.76 11.64 15.04
CA TYR A 231 -10.92 11.40 16.21
C TYR A 231 -9.55 10.83 15.87
N ASP A 232 -9.50 9.88 14.96
CA ASP A 232 -8.25 9.23 14.56
C ASP A 232 -7.34 10.22 13.85
N TRP A 233 -7.94 11.05 13.02
CA TRP A 233 -7.24 12.15 12.40
C TRP A 233 -6.72 13.18 13.42
N MET A 234 -7.56 13.58 14.39
CA MET A 234 -7.15 14.53 15.43
C MET A 234 -6.01 14.00 16.29
N ARG A 235 -6.03 12.70 16.63
CA ARG A 235 -4.91 12.03 17.33
C ARG A 235 -3.63 12.07 16.51
N THR A 236 -3.74 11.75 15.23
CA THR A 236 -2.59 11.78 14.31
C THR A 236 -2.02 13.19 14.18
N LEU A 237 -2.88 14.19 14.00
CA LEU A 237 -2.47 15.60 14.00
C LEU A 237 -1.79 16.02 15.32
N ALA A 238 -2.39 15.69 16.45
CA ALA A 238 -1.83 16.04 17.75
C ALA A 238 -0.45 15.39 17.97
N ALA A 239 -0.31 14.11 17.69
CA ALA A 239 0.98 13.39 17.79
C ALA A 239 2.05 13.96 16.83
N PHE A 240 1.64 14.29 15.60
CA PHE A 240 2.53 14.91 14.63
C PHE A 240 3.02 16.30 15.09
N MET A 241 2.11 17.15 15.56
CA MET A 241 2.43 18.49 16.07
C MET A 241 3.29 18.43 17.35
N GLN A 242 3.03 17.49 18.26
CA GLN A 242 3.88 17.26 19.42
C GLN A 242 5.30 16.90 19.02
N THR A 243 5.45 15.96 18.07
CA THR A 243 6.76 15.57 17.53
C THR A 243 7.48 16.76 16.90
N HIS A 244 6.77 17.55 16.12
CA HIS A 244 7.30 18.73 15.45
C HIS A 244 7.78 19.81 16.45
N LEU A 245 6.92 20.16 17.40
CA LEU A 245 7.24 21.16 18.45
C LEU A 245 8.37 20.70 19.38
N THR A 246 8.45 19.40 19.67
CA THR A 246 9.55 18.83 20.44
C THR A 246 10.88 19.00 19.71
N LYS A 247 10.93 18.76 18.40
CA LYS A 247 12.15 19.01 17.60
C LYS A 247 12.55 20.48 17.59
N ILE A 248 11.57 21.41 17.57
CA ILE A 248 11.83 22.86 17.67
C ILE A 248 12.42 23.23 19.06
N LEU A 249 11.93 22.61 20.13
CA LEU A 249 12.44 22.86 21.50
C LEU A 249 13.83 22.29 21.73
N PHE A 250 14.15 21.16 21.08
CA PHE A 250 15.39 20.41 21.26
C PHE A 250 16.03 20.10 19.90
N PRO A 251 16.59 21.12 19.21
CA PRO A 251 17.14 20.97 17.86
C PRO A 251 18.54 20.33 17.81
N GLU A 252 19.12 19.95 18.94
CA GLU A 252 20.50 19.47 19.04
C GLU A 252 20.76 18.22 18.17
N ASP A 253 19.79 17.31 18.15
CA ASP A 253 19.89 16.08 17.33
C ASP A 253 19.93 16.38 15.83
N LEU A 254 19.25 17.45 15.40
CA LEU A 254 19.26 17.87 14.00
C LEU A 254 20.55 18.59 13.62
N LYS A 255 21.14 19.35 14.53
CA LYS A 255 22.40 20.08 14.30
C LYS A 255 23.57 19.11 14.04
N ASN A 256 23.48 17.91 14.57
CA ASN A 256 24.53 16.88 14.44
C ASN A 256 24.34 15.99 13.20
N LYS A 257 23.28 16.17 12.41
CA LYS A 257 23.05 15.41 11.17
C LYS A 257 23.93 15.93 10.03
N GLY A 258 24.64 15.03 9.35
CA GLY A 258 25.51 15.38 8.22
C GLY A 258 24.78 15.90 6.98
N LYS A 259 23.49 15.50 6.77
CA LYS A 259 22.62 15.96 5.67
C LYS A 259 21.21 16.21 6.19
N LEU A 260 20.76 17.45 6.08
CA LEU A 260 19.43 17.87 6.50
C LEU A 260 18.43 17.75 5.36
N SER A 261 17.22 17.25 5.66
CA SER A 261 16.07 17.37 4.78
C SER A 261 15.55 18.81 4.76
N LYS A 262 14.70 19.16 3.78
CA LYS A 262 14.00 20.47 3.76
C LYS A 262 13.20 20.70 5.04
N TYR A 263 12.57 19.67 5.55
CA TYR A 263 11.83 19.72 6.80
C TYR A 263 12.74 19.97 7.99
N ASP A 264 13.88 19.27 8.11
CA ASP A 264 14.82 19.49 9.19
C ASP A 264 15.39 20.92 9.18
N GLN A 265 15.63 21.50 8.00
CA GLN A 265 16.04 22.91 7.84
C GLN A 265 14.95 23.87 8.35
N SER A 266 13.69 23.65 7.97
CA SER A 266 12.56 24.44 8.45
C SER A 266 12.42 24.38 9.98
N VAL A 267 12.61 23.20 10.58
CA VAL A 267 12.58 23.02 12.04
C VAL A 267 13.70 23.85 12.72
N LEU A 268 14.92 23.83 12.17
CA LEU A 268 16.02 24.64 12.71
C LEU A 268 15.75 26.14 12.62
N GLU A 269 15.26 26.61 11.47
CA GLU A 269 14.87 28.02 11.33
C GLU A 269 13.79 28.43 12.33
N MET A 270 12.79 27.59 12.58
CA MET A 270 11.72 27.85 13.53
C MET A 270 12.21 27.79 14.97
N SER A 271 13.20 26.95 15.29
CA SER A 271 13.79 26.91 16.63
C SER A 271 14.48 28.23 17.02
N GLU A 272 14.93 29.00 16.03
CA GLU A 272 15.54 30.33 16.23
C GLU A 272 14.51 31.47 16.27
N LYS A 273 13.40 31.32 15.50
CA LYS A 273 12.39 32.38 15.34
C LYS A 273 11.28 32.34 16.40
N LEU A 274 10.87 31.16 16.84
CA LEU A 274 9.71 31.00 17.73
C LEU A 274 10.10 31.21 19.20
N ASN A 275 9.21 31.90 19.91
CA ASN A 275 9.36 32.06 21.36
C ASN A 275 9.20 30.69 22.05
N ARG A 276 10.19 30.33 22.84
CA ARG A 276 10.23 29.03 23.54
C ARG A 276 9.03 28.78 24.45
N ASN A 277 8.49 29.83 25.07
CA ASN A 277 7.30 29.73 25.92
C ASN A 277 6.04 29.43 25.09
N SER A 278 5.92 30.04 23.90
CA SER A 278 4.82 29.75 22.97
C SER A 278 4.88 28.31 22.47
N VAL A 279 6.08 27.82 22.14
CA VAL A 279 6.25 26.42 21.71
C VAL A 279 5.86 25.45 22.81
N LYS A 280 6.26 25.71 24.08
CA LYS A 280 5.85 24.89 25.24
C LYS A 280 4.34 24.95 25.47
N TYR A 281 3.73 26.11 25.32
CA TYR A 281 2.28 26.26 25.42
C TYR A 281 1.57 25.36 24.40
N TYR A 282 1.94 25.44 23.12
CA TYR A 282 1.31 24.64 22.09
C TYR A 282 1.62 23.14 22.21
N LEU A 283 2.80 22.77 22.71
CA LEU A 283 3.10 21.38 23.03
C LEU A 283 2.12 20.82 24.07
N GLY A 284 1.88 21.57 25.16
CA GLY A 284 0.86 21.22 26.17
C GLY A 284 -0.55 21.18 25.59
N PHE A 285 -0.89 22.15 24.73
CA PHE A 285 -2.18 22.21 24.05
C PHE A 285 -2.44 20.99 23.17
N PHE A 286 -1.50 20.57 22.34
CA PHE A 286 -1.66 19.38 21.51
C PHE A 286 -1.68 18.08 22.33
N SER A 287 -1.00 18.04 23.48
CA SER A 287 -1.13 16.91 24.42
C SER A 287 -2.53 16.83 25.03
N GLU A 288 -3.12 17.99 25.36
CA GLU A 288 -4.51 18.07 25.81
C GLU A 288 -5.50 17.63 24.72
N LEU A 289 -5.31 18.08 23.46
CA LEU A 289 -6.14 17.67 22.33
C LEU A 289 -6.09 16.14 22.09
N GLU A 290 -4.93 15.53 22.23
CA GLU A 290 -4.80 14.08 22.11
C GLU A 290 -5.62 13.36 23.17
N ILE A 291 -5.63 13.84 24.41
CA ILE A 291 -6.44 13.27 25.49
C ILE A 291 -7.93 13.47 25.20
N LEU A 292 -8.34 14.69 24.79
CA LEU A 292 -9.73 14.99 24.47
C LEU A 292 -10.25 14.17 23.29
N SER A 293 -9.41 13.89 22.30
CA SER A 293 -9.77 13.04 21.16
C SER A 293 -10.09 11.59 21.54
N LYS A 294 -9.78 11.17 22.76
CA LYS A 294 -10.10 9.84 23.30
C LYS A 294 -11.39 9.82 24.10
N SER A 295 -11.97 10.99 24.46
CA SER A 295 -13.02 11.05 25.47
C SER A 295 -14.25 11.90 25.10
N SER A 296 -14.17 12.97 24.31
CA SER A 296 -15.30 13.87 24.08
C SER A 296 -15.17 14.82 22.88
N ASP A 297 -16.10 14.70 21.91
CA ASP A 297 -16.21 15.58 20.74
C ASP A 297 -16.43 17.04 21.07
N ILE A 298 -17.37 17.29 21.96
CA ILE A 298 -17.81 18.64 22.29
C ILE A 298 -16.67 19.42 22.94
N LEU A 299 -15.94 18.79 23.85
CA LEU A 299 -14.81 19.42 24.54
C LEU A 299 -13.66 19.68 23.56
N LEU A 300 -13.38 18.74 22.65
CA LEU A 300 -12.36 18.89 21.62
C LEU A 300 -12.65 20.11 20.72
N VAL A 301 -13.85 20.16 20.14
CA VAL A 301 -14.26 21.27 19.26
C VAL A 301 -14.23 22.62 19.99
N ASN A 302 -14.75 22.66 21.21
CA ASN A 302 -14.74 23.91 22.02
C ASN A 302 -13.31 24.35 22.35
N ARG A 303 -12.42 23.39 22.63
CA ARG A 303 -11.01 23.66 22.92
C ARG A 303 -10.28 24.26 21.71
N LEU A 304 -10.54 23.73 20.51
CA LEU A 304 -10.03 24.29 19.25
C LEU A 304 -10.57 25.71 19.00
N ARG A 305 -11.89 25.93 19.20
CA ARG A 305 -12.52 27.25 19.02
C ARG A 305 -11.93 28.32 19.94
N LEU A 306 -11.58 27.98 21.17
CA LEU A 306 -10.95 28.91 22.08
C LEU A 306 -9.61 29.43 21.57
N GLU A 307 -8.85 28.64 20.81
CA GLU A 307 -7.60 29.11 20.23
C GLU A 307 -7.81 30.07 19.04
N THR A 308 -8.93 29.98 18.33
CA THR A 308 -9.25 30.95 17.27
C THR A 308 -9.68 32.31 17.81
N LEU A 309 -9.99 32.44 19.10
CA LEU A 309 -10.38 33.67 19.74
C LEU A 309 -9.20 34.48 20.32
N LYS A 310 -8.02 33.85 20.41
CA LYS A 310 -6.77 34.51 20.82
C LYS A 310 -6.11 35.17 19.63
#